data_511a796ac9832e0627428aa134cdfc09
#
_entry.id   511a796ac9832e0627428aa134cdfc09
#
_cell.length_a   1.000
_cell.length_b   1.000
_cell.length_c   1.000
_cell.angle_alpha   90.00
_cell.angle_beta   90.00
_cell.angle_gamma   90.00
#
_symmetry.space_group_name_H-M   'P 1'
#
loop_
_entity.id
_entity.type
_entity.pdbx_description
1 polymer ?
#
loop_
_entity_poly.entity_id
_entity_poly.type
_entity_poly.pdbx_seq_one_letter_code
_entity_poly.pdbx_strand_id
1 'polypeptide(L)'
;MMHDISQNLVEFMREIILMSFSGPDRPRLSASLMEVLAQHAVNILDVGQAVIHDQLSLGVVVESPSAQDSALLMKDVLFRAHDIGLLVRFTPITLESYHQWVSGQGKARYIVTLLARKITAEQLAAVTRIVADNGLNIDGLNRLSGRVPLEDE
;
A
#
# COMPACT_ATOMS: atom_id res chain seq x y z
N MET A 1 -21.54 -29.40 12.02
CA MET A 1 -22.17 -29.11 10.72
C MET A 1 -22.81 -27.73 10.61
N MET A 2 -23.48 -27.23 11.64
CA MET A 2 -24.06 -25.84 11.60
C MET A 2 -23.00 -24.72 11.77
N HIS A 3 -21.83 -25.01 12.34
CA HIS A 3 -20.77 -24.03 12.58
C HIS A 3 -20.01 -23.63 11.29
N ASP A 4 -19.96 -24.54 10.32
CA ASP A 4 -19.22 -24.35 9.08
C ASP A 4 -19.96 -23.49 8.05
N ILE A 5 -21.30 -23.59 8.01
CA ILE A 5 -22.13 -22.82 7.07
C ILE A 5 -22.22 -21.35 7.47
N SER A 6 -22.26 -21.03 8.77
CA SER A 6 -22.31 -19.65 9.23
C SER A 6 -20.96 -18.92 9.09
N GLN A 7 -19.84 -19.62 9.27
CA GLN A 7 -18.52 -19.05 9.01
C GLN A 7 -18.31 -18.81 7.52
N ASN A 8 -18.70 -19.74 6.64
CA ASN A 8 -18.65 -19.55 5.20
C ASN A 8 -19.56 -18.40 4.70
N LEU A 9 -20.74 -18.21 5.29
CA LEU A 9 -21.62 -17.09 4.95
C LEU A 9 -21.05 -15.73 5.41
N VAL A 10 -20.40 -15.67 6.57
CA VAL A 10 -19.75 -14.46 7.06
C VAL A 10 -18.52 -14.13 6.24
N GLU A 11 -17.73 -15.15 5.84
CA GLU A 11 -16.60 -14.97 4.92
C GLU A 11 -17.03 -14.49 3.54
N PHE A 12 -18.19 -14.93 3.04
CA PHE A 12 -18.74 -14.52 1.74
C PHE A 12 -19.25 -13.06 1.75
N MET A 13 -19.50 -12.46 2.91
CA MET A 13 -20.00 -11.09 3.04
C MET A 13 -18.91 -10.04 3.21
N ARG A 14 -17.67 -10.45 3.57
CA ARG A 14 -16.55 -9.53 3.76
C ARG A 14 -15.93 -9.14 2.44
N GLU A 15 -15.58 -7.89 2.30
CA GLU A 15 -14.79 -7.41 1.18
C GLU A 15 -13.46 -6.82 1.66
N ILE A 16 -12.38 -7.21 0.98
CA ILE A 16 -11.05 -6.65 1.21
C ILE A 16 -10.71 -5.78 0.00
N ILE A 17 -10.33 -4.55 0.27
CA ILE A 17 -10.05 -3.56 -0.76
C ILE A 17 -8.72 -2.89 -0.47
N LEU A 18 -7.82 -2.90 -1.46
CA LEU A 18 -6.66 -2.02 -1.47
C LEU A 18 -7.07 -0.68 -2.07
N MET A 19 -6.89 0.38 -1.29
CA MET A 19 -7.04 1.76 -1.71
C MET A 19 -5.67 2.36 -1.93
N SER A 20 -5.36 2.75 -3.18
CA SER A 20 -4.09 3.38 -3.54
C SER A 20 -4.32 4.85 -3.88
N PHE A 21 -3.70 5.73 -3.11
CA PHE A 21 -3.79 7.18 -3.28
C PHE A 21 -2.47 7.73 -3.82
N SER A 22 -2.55 8.69 -4.72
CA SER A 22 -1.36 9.36 -5.26
C SER A 22 -1.65 10.81 -5.62
N GLY A 23 -0.66 11.67 -5.47
CA GLY A 23 -0.72 13.08 -5.84
C GLY A 23 0.27 13.95 -5.07
N PRO A 24 0.22 15.28 -5.26
CA PRO A 24 1.10 16.21 -4.57
C PRO A 24 0.97 16.10 -3.06
N ASP A 25 2.10 15.96 -2.35
CA ASP A 25 2.11 15.88 -0.89
C ASP A 25 1.83 17.23 -0.24
N ARG A 26 1.02 17.18 0.81
CA ARG A 26 0.67 18.34 1.65
C ARG A 26 0.41 17.87 3.08
N PRO A 27 0.61 18.73 4.08
CA PRO A 27 0.20 18.42 5.44
C PRO A 27 -1.28 18.01 5.53
N ARG A 28 -1.59 17.06 6.42
CA ARG A 28 -2.94 16.59 6.75
C ARG A 28 -3.64 15.70 5.72
N LEU A 29 -3.03 15.33 4.59
CA LEU A 29 -3.67 14.45 3.61
C LEU A 29 -4.04 13.09 4.19
N SER A 30 -3.07 12.41 4.80
CA SER A 30 -3.30 11.10 5.41
C SER A 30 -4.33 11.17 6.55
N ALA A 31 -4.28 12.23 7.38
CA ALA A 31 -5.26 12.43 8.44
C ALA A 31 -6.67 12.58 7.86
N SER A 32 -6.84 13.37 6.80
CA SER A 32 -8.13 13.59 6.15
C SER A 32 -8.71 12.29 5.57
N LEU A 33 -7.87 11.43 5.01
CA LEU A 33 -8.30 10.12 4.51
C LEU A 33 -8.68 9.17 5.66
N MET A 34 -7.87 9.13 6.73
CA MET A 34 -8.17 8.30 7.90
C MET A 34 -9.46 8.74 8.60
N GLU A 35 -9.78 10.04 8.63
CA GLU A 35 -11.04 10.57 9.15
C GLU A 35 -12.26 10.03 8.38
N VAL A 36 -12.16 9.90 7.06
CA VAL A 36 -13.23 9.28 6.26
C VAL A 36 -13.36 7.80 6.58
N LEU A 37 -12.24 7.07 6.64
CA LEU A 37 -12.27 5.64 6.98
C LEU A 37 -12.87 5.40 8.37
N ALA A 38 -12.59 6.30 9.33
CA ALA A 38 -13.12 6.22 10.70
C ALA A 38 -14.66 6.42 10.80
N GLN A 39 -15.29 6.98 9.77
CA GLN A 39 -16.74 7.12 9.69
C GLN A 39 -17.44 5.83 9.24
N HIS A 40 -16.70 4.85 8.81
CA HIS A 40 -17.17 3.55 8.34
C HIS A 40 -16.71 2.43 9.26
N ALA A 41 -17.51 1.36 9.32
CA ALA A 41 -17.20 0.18 10.13
C ALA A 41 -16.19 -0.73 9.43
N VAL A 42 -14.97 -0.22 9.20
CA VAL A 42 -13.90 -0.96 8.51
C VAL A 42 -12.72 -1.25 9.43
N ASN A 43 -12.06 -2.35 9.17
CA ASN A 43 -10.78 -2.70 9.78
C ASN A 43 -9.65 -2.34 8.83
N ILE A 44 -8.60 -1.69 9.35
CA ILE A 44 -7.36 -1.48 8.61
C ILE A 44 -6.50 -2.73 8.75
N LEU A 45 -6.23 -3.41 7.63
CA LEU A 45 -5.43 -4.63 7.61
C LEU A 45 -3.96 -4.33 7.33
N ASP A 46 -3.68 -3.30 6.53
CA ASP A 46 -2.33 -2.83 6.24
C ASP A 46 -2.34 -1.39 5.79
N VAL A 47 -1.22 -0.70 5.98
CA VAL A 47 -1.03 0.69 5.54
C VAL A 47 0.45 0.93 5.22
N GLY A 48 0.70 1.59 4.10
CA GLY A 48 2.04 1.99 3.70
C GLY A 48 2.03 3.34 2.99
N GLN A 49 2.97 4.21 3.35
CA GLN A 49 3.11 5.53 2.78
C GLN A 49 4.55 5.79 2.35
N ALA A 50 4.71 6.40 1.20
CA ALA A 50 5.98 6.93 0.72
C ALA A 50 5.80 8.32 0.13
N VAL A 51 6.79 9.17 0.30
CA VAL A 51 6.87 10.48 -0.35
C VAL A 51 8.20 10.57 -1.08
N ILE A 52 8.14 10.74 -2.40
CA ILE A 52 9.33 10.92 -3.25
C ILE A 52 9.21 12.29 -3.90
N HIS A 53 10.19 13.15 -3.64
CA HIS A 53 10.11 14.56 -3.94
C HIS A 53 8.89 15.14 -3.19
N ASP A 54 7.93 15.66 -3.86
CA ASP A 54 6.67 16.17 -3.31
C ASP A 54 5.45 15.34 -3.75
N GLN A 55 5.66 14.07 -4.13
CA GLN A 55 4.61 13.15 -4.54
C GLN A 55 4.35 12.10 -3.47
N LEU A 56 3.11 12.09 -2.97
CA LEU A 56 2.61 11.11 -2.03
C LEU A 56 2.16 9.84 -2.76
N SER A 57 2.55 8.70 -2.23
CA SER A 57 1.96 7.40 -2.51
C SER A 57 1.51 6.78 -1.19
N LEU A 58 0.22 6.53 -1.04
CA LEU A 58 -0.35 5.92 0.16
C LEU A 58 -1.20 4.71 -0.24
N GLY A 59 -0.91 3.56 0.34
CA GLY A 59 -1.72 2.35 0.22
C GLY A 59 -2.39 2.00 1.54
N VAL A 60 -3.67 1.66 1.50
CA VAL A 60 -4.42 1.20 2.67
C VAL A 60 -5.22 -0.03 2.27
N VAL A 61 -5.02 -1.14 2.99
CA VAL A 61 -5.85 -2.34 2.83
C VAL A 61 -6.91 -2.33 3.92
N VAL A 62 -8.16 -2.35 3.51
CA VAL A 62 -9.29 -2.35 4.43
C VAL A 62 -10.15 -3.59 4.27
N GLU A 63 -10.73 -4.05 5.36
CA GLU A 63 -11.79 -5.05 5.39
C GLU A 63 -13.12 -4.36 5.70
N SER A 64 -14.09 -4.53 4.81
CA SER A 64 -15.46 -4.03 4.98
C SER A 64 -16.41 -5.18 5.30
N PRO A 65 -17.40 -4.97 6.18
CA PRO A 65 -18.30 -6.04 6.60
C PRO A 65 -19.26 -6.51 5.50
N SER A 66 -19.54 -5.68 4.49
CA SER A 66 -20.47 -6.02 3.39
C SER A 66 -20.16 -5.25 2.11
N ALA A 67 -20.69 -5.75 0.98
CA ALA A 67 -20.63 -5.06 -0.30
C ALA A 67 -21.33 -3.68 -0.30
N GLN A 68 -22.42 -3.55 0.46
CA GLN A 68 -23.12 -2.29 0.60
C GLN A 68 -22.28 -1.25 1.36
N ASP A 69 -21.65 -1.66 2.45
CA ASP A 69 -20.75 -0.79 3.22
C ASP A 69 -19.52 -0.40 2.40
N SER A 70 -18.96 -1.34 1.62
CA SER A 70 -17.87 -1.08 0.69
C SER A 70 -18.25 -0.02 -0.36
N ALA A 71 -19.44 -0.09 -0.93
CA ALA A 71 -19.89 0.86 -1.94
C ALA A 71 -20.03 2.29 -1.36
N LEU A 72 -20.58 2.42 -0.16
CA LEU A 72 -20.67 3.69 0.54
C LEU A 72 -19.30 4.25 0.90
N LEU A 73 -18.44 3.40 1.43
CA LEU A 73 -17.04 3.74 1.74
C LEU A 73 -16.30 4.25 0.52
N MET A 74 -16.31 3.48 -0.58
CA MET A 74 -15.60 3.85 -1.81
C MET A 74 -16.10 5.19 -2.37
N LYS A 75 -17.40 5.45 -2.31
CA LYS A 75 -17.98 6.73 -2.72
C LYS A 75 -17.44 7.88 -1.86
N ASP A 76 -17.48 7.77 -0.54
CA ASP A 76 -17.05 8.84 0.35
C ASP A 76 -15.54 9.09 0.26
N VAL A 77 -14.75 8.01 0.12
CA VAL A 77 -13.30 8.08 -0.11
C VAL A 77 -12.99 8.76 -1.46
N LEU A 78 -13.72 8.41 -2.53
CA LEU A 78 -13.55 9.03 -3.84
C LEU A 78 -13.79 10.54 -3.80
N PHE A 79 -14.88 10.97 -3.19
CA PHE A 79 -15.18 12.39 -3.03
C PHE A 79 -14.12 13.13 -2.21
N ARG A 80 -13.70 12.54 -1.08
CA ARG A 80 -12.66 13.13 -0.25
C ARG A 80 -11.32 13.22 -0.99
N ALA A 81 -10.90 12.17 -1.67
CA ALA A 81 -9.67 12.16 -2.45
C ALA A 81 -9.68 13.26 -3.52
N HIS A 82 -10.80 13.38 -4.24
CA HIS A 82 -10.97 14.46 -5.23
C HIS A 82 -10.85 15.85 -4.59
N ASP A 83 -11.54 16.10 -3.46
CA ASP A 83 -11.54 17.39 -2.78
C ASP A 83 -10.15 17.81 -2.29
N ILE A 84 -9.32 16.84 -1.91
CA ILE A 84 -7.96 17.10 -1.44
C ILE A 84 -6.90 16.96 -2.54
N GLY A 85 -7.31 16.76 -3.80
CA GLY A 85 -6.44 16.74 -4.97
C GLY A 85 -5.63 15.45 -5.13
N LEU A 86 -6.12 14.33 -4.61
CA LEU A 86 -5.50 13.02 -4.79
C LEU A 86 -6.28 12.16 -5.79
N LEU A 87 -5.56 11.35 -6.54
CA LEU A 87 -6.13 10.24 -7.29
C LEU A 87 -6.28 9.05 -6.35
N VAL A 88 -7.37 8.29 -6.49
CA VAL A 88 -7.57 7.04 -5.78
C VAL A 88 -7.88 5.91 -6.76
N ARG A 89 -7.31 4.74 -6.49
CA ARG A 89 -7.64 3.48 -7.16
C ARG A 89 -8.10 2.48 -6.12
N PHE A 90 -9.20 1.79 -6.41
CA PHE A 90 -9.71 0.68 -5.61
C PHE A 90 -9.39 -0.64 -6.30
N THR A 91 -8.77 -1.55 -5.57
CA THR A 91 -8.43 -2.88 -6.07
C THR A 91 -9.01 -3.92 -5.12
N PRO A 92 -10.02 -4.70 -5.54
CA PRO A 92 -10.54 -5.80 -4.73
C PRO A 92 -9.45 -6.86 -4.51
N ILE A 93 -9.39 -7.39 -3.29
CA ILE A 93 -8.48 -8.49 -2.92
C ILE A 93 -9.35 -9.68 -2.52
N THR A 94 -9.10 -10.84 -3.13
CA THR A 94 -9.79 -12.07 -2.72
C THR A 94 -9.26 -12.56 -1.38
N LEU A 95 -10.10 -13.24 -0.59
CA LEU A 95 -9.69 -13.85 0.68
C LEU A 95 -8.53 -14.82 0.49
N GLU A 96 -8.54 -15.59 -0.60
CA GLU A 96 -7.45 -16.50 -0.92
C GLU A 96 -6.13 -15.75 -1.14
N SER A 97 -6.14 -14.69 -1.94
CA SER A 97 -4.97 -13.84 -2.18
C SER A 97 -4.46 -13.20 -0.89
N TYR A 98 -5.37 -12.73 -0.04
CA TYR A 98 -5.02 -12.16 1.26
C TYR A 98 -4.37 -13.20 2.18
N HIS A 99 -4.95 -14.40 2.28
CA HIS A 99 -4.40 -15.48 3.11
C HIS A 99 -3.01 -15.93 2.60
N GLN A 100 -2.82 -16.03 1.28
CA GLN A 100 -1.52 -16.33 0.69
C GLN A 100 -0.47 -15.25 1.04
N TRP A 101 -0.86 -13.99 0.97
CA TRP A 101 0.00 -12.87 1.35
C TRP A 101 0.38 -12.90 2.83
N VAL A 102 -0.58 -13.12 3.73
CA VAL A 102 -0.33 -13.24 5.17
C VAL A 102 0.56 -14.42 5.50
N SER A 103 0.31 -15.59 4.89
CA SER A 103 1.13 -16.79 5.10
C SER A 103 2.57 -16.64 4.59
N GLY A 104 2.78 -15.76 3.61
CA GLY A 104 4.10 -15.42 3.09
C GLY A 104 4.95 -14.50 3.99
N GLN A 105 4.37 -13.91 5.04
CA GLN A 105 5.07 -12.91 5.87
C GLN A 105 6.12 -13.50 6.83
N GLY A 106 6.14 -14.79 7.08
CA GLY A 106 7.13 -15.46 7.92
C GLY A 106 8.49 -15.77 7.27
N LYS A 107 8.72 -15.28 6.03
CA LYS A 107 9.96 -15.54 5.29
C LYS A 107 11.12 -14.70 5.82
N ALA A 108 12.34 -15.23 5.67
CA ALA A 108 13.57 -14.51 5.99
C ALA A 108 13.65 -13.20 5.21
N ARG A 109 14.01 -12.12 5.91
CA ARG A 109 14.21 -10.80 5.30
C ARG A 109 15.69 -10.49 5.22
N TYR A 110 16.10 -9.92 4.11
CA TYR A 110 17.48 -9.51 3.87
C TYR A 110 17.53 -8.00 3.64
N ILE A 111 18.61 -7.38 4.13
CA ILE A 111 18.88 -5.97 3.88
C ILE A 111 20.14 -5.91 3.01
N VAL A 112 20.01 -5.32 1.84
CA VAL A 112 21.13 -5.04 0.92
C VAL A 112 21.37 -3.53 0.93
N THR A 113 22.59 -3.13 1.21
CA THR A 113 22.99 -1.72 1.21
C THR A 113 23.99 -1.44 0.10
N LEU A 114 23.65 -0.51 -0.79
CA LEU A 114 24.55 -0.01 -1.81
C LEU A 114 25.20 1.29 -1.33
N LEU A 115 26.54 1.32 -1.27
CA LEU A 115 27.33 2.49 -0.92
C LEU A 115 28.10 2.98 -2.15
N ALA A 116 27.81 4.21 -2.58
CA ALA A 116 28.50 4.85 -3.71
C ALA A 116 28.47 6.38 -3.53
N ARG A 117 29.46 7.07 -4.12
CA ARG A 117 29.47 8.54 -4.16
C ARG A 117 28.33 9.07 -5.01
N LYS A 118 28.06 8.40 -6.14
CA LYS A 118 26.95 8.66 -7.04
C LYS A 118 26.30 7.33 -7.39
N ILE A 119 24.99 7.21 -7.21
CA ILE A 119 24.24 6.02 -7.58
C ILE A 119 23.74 6.19 -9.02
N THR A 120 24.09 5.22 -9.87
CA THR A 120 23.66 5.18 -11.27
C THR A 120 22.57 4.13 -11.48
N ALA A 121 21.79 4.30 -12.54
CA ALA A 121 20.79 3.29 -12.94
C ALA A 121 21.43 1.93 -13.23
N GLU A 122 22.64 1.92 -13.80
CA GLU A 122 23.38 0.69 -14.08
C GLU A 122 23.72 -0.09 -12.79
N GLN A 123 24.15 0.60 -11.75
CA GLN A 123 24.43 -0.02 -10.45
C GLN A 123 23.15 -0.59 -9.82
N LEU A 124 22.03 0.15 -9.88
CA LEU A 124 20.75 -0.34 -9.38
C LEU A 124 20.27 -1.55 -10.20
N ALA A 125 20.42 -1.51 -11.52
CA ALA A 125 20.06 -2.64 -12.38
C ALA A 125 20.87 -3.89 -12.04
N ALA A 126 22.17 -3.75 -11.77
CA ALA A 126 23.02 -4.86 -11.37
C ALA A 126 22.59 -5.47 -10.03
N VAL A 127 22.35 -4.64 -9.00
CA VAL A 127 21.93 -5.09 -7.67
C VAL A 127 20.55 -5.76 -7.72
N THR A 128 19.58 -5.15 -8.39
CA THR A 128 18.22 -5.71 -8.49
C THR A 128 18.19 -7.02 -9.27
N ARG A 129 19.08 -7.18 -10.28
CA ARG A 129 19.23 -8.43 -11.01
C ARG A 129 19.78 -9.54 -10.09
N ILE A 130 20.81 -9.26 -9.30
CA ILE A 130 21.36 -10.23 -8.34
C ILE A 130 20.25 -10.69 -7.36
N VAL A 131 19.45 -9.77 -6.85
CA VAL A 131 18.32 -10.11 -5.97
C VAL A 131 17.33 -11.04 -6.68
N ALA A 132 16.94 -10.71 -7.91
CA ALA A 132 16.00 -11.51 -8.69
C ALA A 132 16.56 -12.89 -9.04
N ASP A 133 17.84 -12.98 -9.44
CA ASP A 133 18.51 -14.25 -9.81
C ASP A 133 18.58 -15.21 -8.60
N ASN A 134 18.54 -14.70 -7.38
CA ASN A 134 18.46 -15.49 -6.16
C ASN A 134 17.04 -15.81 -5.71
N GLY A 135 16.02 -15.56 -6.55
CA GLY A 135 14.63 -15.84 -6.26
C GLY A 135 14.02 -14.96 -5.16
N LEU A 136 14.62 -13.81 -4.88
CA LEU A 136 14.15 -12.86 -3.87
C LEU A 136 13.32 -11.75 -4.51
N ASN A 137 12.37 -11.23 -3.76
CA ASN A 137 11.59 -10.05 -4.14
C ASN A 137 12.09 -8.83 -3.37
N ILE A 138 11.94 -7.65 -3.96
CA ILE A 138 12.26 -6.37 -3.32
C ILE A 138 10.97 -5.79 -2.74
N ASP A 139 10.86 -5.78 -1.42
CA ASP A 139 9.70 -5.24 -0.72
C ASP A 139 9.80 -3.73 -0.51
N GLY A 140 11.01 -3.20 -0.47
CA GLY A 140 11.26 -1.77 -0.30
C GLY A 140 12.62 -1.35 -0.83
N LEU A 141 12.67 -0.17 -1.43
CA LEU A 141 13.90 0.46 -1.91
C LEU A 141 13.91 1.91 -1.45
N ASN A 142 14.86 2.28 -0.60
CA ASN A 142 14.92 3.59 0.00
C ASN A 142 16.32 4.18 -0.04
N ARG A 143 16.42 5.48 -0.25
CA ARG A 143 17.65 6.21 -0.07
C ARG A 143 17.84 6.54 1.41
N LEU A 144 18.97 6.17 2.00
CA LEU A 144 19.30 6.41 3.40
C LEU A 144 20.03 7.74 3.62
N SER A 145 20.81 8.21 2.64
CA SER A 145 21.52 9.49 2.73
C SER A 145 20.64 10.68 2.38
N GLY A 146 21.02 11.86 2.87
CA GLY A 146 20.40 13.12 2.46
C GLY A 146 20.50 13.36 0.95
N ARG A 147 19.59 14.17 0.44
CA ARG A 147 19.62 14.60 -0.97
C ARG A 147 20.66 15.70 -1.12
N VAL A 148 21.41 15.66 -2.20
CA VAL A 148 22.43 16.64 -2.52
C VAL A 148 21.90 17.55 -3.61
N PRO A 149 22.11 18.90 -3.52
CA PRO A 149 21.78 19.79 -4.62
C PRO A 149 22.48 19.36 -5.91
N LEU A 150 21.83 19.61 -7.04
CA LEU A 150 22.52 19.49 -8.33
C LEU A 150 23.53 20.65 -8.42
N GLU A 151 24.77 20.31 -8.77
CA GLU A 151 25.77 21.31 -9.07
C GLU A 151 25.43 21.89 -10.46
N ASP A 152 25.37 23.19 -10.56
CA ASP A 152 25.29 23.88 -11.85
C ASP A 152 26.63 23.67 -12.55
N GLU A 153 26.62 23.01 -13.71
CA GLU A 153 27.81 22.82 -14.58
C GLU A 153 28.17 24.13 -15.29
#